data_5fd85d4bc23cd2be079cd28121a1481e
#
_entry.id   5fd85d4bc23cd2be079cd28121a1481e
#
_cell.length_a   1.000
_cell.length_b   1.000
_cell.length_c   1.000
_cell.angle_alpha   90.00
_cell.angle_beta   90.00
_cell.angle_gamma   90.00
#
_symmetry.space_group_name_H-M   'P 1'
#
loop_
_entity.id
_entity.type
_entity.pdbx_description
1 polymer ?
#
loop_
_entity_poly.entity_id
_entity_poly.type
_entity_poly.pdbx_seq_one_letter_code
_entity_poly.pdbx_strand_id
1 'polypeptide(L)' 'MAKALFGYVGGSDLHLASEVARLRRRVADLEAEIGRLQERNDELEAAHVQAEVERTLAGEPVGV' A
#
# COMPACT_ATOMS: atom_id res chain seq x y z
N MET A 1 -39.40 -11.79 7.25
CA MET A 1 -38.74 -12.74 7.98
C MET A 1 -37.31 -12.91 7.62
N ALA A 2 -36.50 -13.00 8.63
CA ALA A 2 -35.07 -13.14 8.42
C ALA A 2 -34.76 -14.39 7.64
N LYS A 3 -35.52 -15.44 7.88
CA LYS A 3 -35.28 -16.66 7.19
C LYS A 3 -35.53 -16.56 5.71
N ALA A 4 -36.56 -15.87 5.34
CA ALA A 4 -36.86 -15.67 3.94
C ALA A 4 -35.78 -14.84 3.31
N LEU A 5 -35.30 -13.90 4.06
CA LEU A 5 -34.25 -13.06 3.56
C LEU A 5 -33.00 -13.84 3.27
N PHE A 6 -32.65 -14.71 4.17
CA PHE A 6 -31.48 -15.53 3.97
C PHE A 6 -31.59 -16.42 2.76
N GLY A 7 -32.71 -17.09 2.62
CA GLY A 7 -32.89 -17.97 1.51
C GLY A 7 -32.93 -17.22 0.21
N TYR A 8 -33.48 -16.04 0.26
CA TYR A 8 -33.63 -15.26 -0.92
C TYR A 8 -32.29 -14.73 -1.42
N VAL A 9 -31.45 -14.40 -0.49
CA VAL A 9 -30.19 -13.78 -0.80
C VAL A 9 -29.15 -14.77 -1.27
N GLY A 10 -29.42 -16.04 -1.09
CA GLY A 10 -28.44 -17.07 -1.30
C GLY A 10 -27.55 -16.89 -2.49
N GLY A 11 -28.12 -16.85 -3.67
CA GLY A 11 -27.33 -16.81 -4.89
C GLY A 11 -26.58 -15.51 -5.07
N SER A 12 -27.32 -14.40 -5.03
CA SER A 12 -26.75 -13.09 -5.18
C SER A 12 -25.75 -12.77 -4.11
N ASP A 13 -26.06 -13.16 -2.90
CA ASP A 13 -25.20 -12.87 -1.77
C ASP A 13 -23.88 -13.59 -1.85
N LEU A 14 -23.90 -14.82 -2.32
CA LEU A 14 -22.67 -15.56 -2.48
C LEU A 14 -21.79 -14.89 -3.51
N HIS A 15 -22.39 -14.41 -4.56
CA HIS A 15 -21.64 -13.72 -5.58
C HIS A 15 -21.05 -12.42 -5.04
N LEU A 16 -21.87 -11.68 -4.30
CA LEU A 16 -21.40 -10.43 -3.70
C LEU A 16 -20.32 -10.69 -2.66
N ALA A 17 -20.51 -11.71 -1.84
CA ALA A 17 -19.51 -12.04 -0.84
C ALA A 17 -18.20 -12.42 -1.48
N SER A 18 -18.27 -13.13 -2.58
CA SER A 18 -17.10 -13.52 -3.31
C SER A 18 -16.39 -12.30 -3.91
N GLU A 19 -17.18 -11.38 -4.44
CA GLU A 19 -16.62 -10.15 -4.98
C GLU A 19 -15.99 -9.31 -3.90
N VAL A 20 -16.65 -9.20 -2.75
CA VAL A 20 -16.11 -8.43 -1.66
C VAL A 20 -14.80 -9.04 -1.17
N ALA A 21 -14.75 -10.36 -1.06
CA ALA A 21 -13.52 -11.01 -0.63
C ALA A 21 -12.39 -10.78 -1.63
N ARG A 22 -12.72 -10.84 -2.91
CA ARG A 22 -11.74 -10.61 -3.94
C ARG A 22 -11.21 -9.18 -3.89
N LEU A 23 -12.11 -8.23 -3.72
CA LEU A 23 -11.71 -6.83 -3.66
C LEU A 23 -10.90 -6.53 -2.40
N ARG A 24 -11.27 -7.14 -1.29
CA ARG A 24 -10.52 -6.95 -0.06
C ARG A 24 -9.10 -7.48 -0.19
N ARG A 25 -8.97 -8.62 -0.85
CA ARG A 25 -7.65 -9.18 -1.09
C ARG A 25 -6.84 -8.26 -1.98
N ARG A 26 -7.48 -7.71 -2.98
CA ARG A 26 -6.81 -6.78 -3.88
C ARG A 26 -6.36 -5.54 -3.14
N VAL A 27 -7.20 -5.01 -2.27
CA VAL A 27 -6.85 -3.84 -1.49
C VAL A 27 -5.66 -4.15 -0.58
N ALA A 28 -5.67 -5.32 0.04
CA ALA A 28 -4.57 -5.71 0.91
C ALA A 28 -3.27 -5.81 0.11
N ASP A 29 -3.34 -6.36 -1.09
CA ASP A 29 -2.16 -6.47 -1.93
C ASP A 29 -1.64 -5.10 -2.32
N LEU A 30 -2.54 -4.21 -2.66
CA LEU A 30 -2.14 -2.86 -3.04
C LEU A 30 -1.55 -2.10 -1.86
N GLU A 31 -2.13 -2.28 -0.69
CA GLU A 31 -1.61 -1.64 0.51
C GLU A 31 -0.21 -2.15 0.84
N ALA A 32 0.01 -3.44 0.66
CA ALA A 32 1.34 -4.00 0.88
C ALA A 32 2.34 -3.41 -0.11
N GLU A 33 1.91 -3.24 -1.34
CA GLU A 33 2.76 -2.66 -2.36
C GLU A 33 3.10 -1.21 -2.06
N ILE A 34 2.10 -0.46 -1.61
CA ILE A 34 2.32 0.93 -1.23
C ILE A 34 3.33 1.00 -0.08
N GLY A 35 3.20 0.10 0.88
CA GLY A 35 4.13 0.05 1.99
C GLY A 35 5.56 -0.20 1.52
N ARG A 36 5.73 -1.12 0.59
CA ARG A 36 7.06 -1.39 0.04
C ARG A 36 7.62 -0.20 -0.69
N LEU A 37 6.78 0.47 -1.46
CA LEU A 37 7.23 1.64 -2.20
C LEU A 37 7.59 2.78 -1.27
N GLN A 38 6.86 2.94 -0.19
CA GLN A 38 7.18 3.96 0.78
C GLN A 38 8.50 3.67 1.47
N GLU A 39 8.73 2.42 1.82
CA GLU A 39 10.01 2.04 2.41
C GLU A 39 11.16 2.33 1.46
N ARG A 40 10.97 1.97 0.21
CA ARG A 40 12.00 2.21 -0.77
C ARG A 40 12.25 3.70 -0.95
N ASN A 41 11.18 4.47 -0.95
CA ASN A 41 11.28 5.91 -1.08
C ASN A 41 12.06 6.49 0.09
N ASP A 42 11.76 6.02 1.29
CA ASP A 42 12.46 6.48 2.48
C ASP A 42 13.94 6.12 2.42
N GLU A 43 14.25 4.93 1.93
CA GLU A 43 15.63 4.51 1.78
C GLU A 43 16.39 5.39 0.80
N LEU A 44 15.75 5.70 -0.31
CA LEU A 44 16.37 6.55 -1.31
C LEU A 44 16.59 7.95 -0.78
N GLU A 45 15.63 8.45 -0.03
CA GLU A 45 15.76 9.76 0.58
C GLU A 45 16.90 9.79 1.59
N ALA A 46 16.98 8.76 2.40
CA ALA A 46 18.04 8.67 3.40
C ALA A 46 19.40 8.60 2.74
N ALA A 47 19.50 7.85 1.66
CA ALA A 47 20.77 7.75 0.93
C ALA A 47 21.13 9.08 0.32
N HIS A 48 20.15 9.81 -0.18
CA HIS A 48 20.39 11.11 -0.78
C HIS A 48 20.90 12.09 0.26
N VAL A 49 20.24 12.12 1.41
CA VAL A 49 20.64 13.01 2.50
C VAL A 49 22.05 12.66 2.98
N GLN A 50 22.32 11.37 3.09
CA GLN A 50 23.63 10.92 3.52
C GLN A 50 24.72 11.38 2.55
N ALA A 51 24.45 11.26 1.27
CA ALA A 51 25.41 11.67 0.26
C ALA A 51 25.66 13.16 0.33
N GLU A 52 24.62 13.93 0.59
CA GLU A 52 24.78 15.37 0.69
C GLU A 52 25.56 15.78 1.93
N VAL A 53 25.30 15.09 3.03
CA VAL A 53 26.02 15.36 4.26
C VAL A 53 27.51 15.04 4.07
N GLU A 54 27.80 13.92 3.44
CA GLU A 54 29.19 13.55 3.20
C GLU A 54 29.89 14.54 2.31
N ARG A 55 29.17 15.03 1.32
CA ARG A 55 29.73 16.03 0.42
C ARG A 55 30.04 17.33 1.16
N THR A 56 29.14 17.72 2.04
CA THR A 56 29.35 18.91 2.86
C THR A 56 30.54 18.75 3.79
N LEU A 57 30.63 17.57 4.41
CA LEU A 57 31.75 17.30 5.30
C LEU A 57 33.08 17.29 4.57
N ALA A 58 33.04 16.89 3.31
CA ALA A 58 34.25 16.92 2.49
C ALA A 58 34.61 18.32 2.03
N GLY A 59 33.81 19.32 2.34
CA GLY A 59 34.11 20.67 1.98
C GLY A 59 33.57 21.13 0.65
N GLU A 60 32.77 20.31 0.01
CA GLU A 60 32.18 20.69 -1.25
C GLU A 60 30.91 21.48 -1.02
N PRO A 61 30.76 22.61 -1.69
CA PRO A 61 29.53 23.39 -1.51
C PRO A 61 28.35 22.67 -2.11
N VAL A 62 27.28 22.67 -1.36
CA VAL A 62 26.05 22.04 -1.77
C VAL A 62 25.07 23.10 -2.22
N GLY A 63 24.43 22.89 -3.33
CA GLY A 63 23.41 23.82 -3.76
C GLY A 63 23.92 25.06 -4.41
N VAL A 64 25.09 25.04 -4.90
CA VAL A 64 25.63 26.22 -5.59
C VAL A 64 25.36 26.22 -7.07
#